data_d458c5eccd2f72c34d110d7add7bf01b
#
_entry.id   d458c5eccd2f72c34d110d7add7bf01b
#
_cell.length_a   1.000
_cell.length_b   1.000
_cell.length_c   1.000
_cell.angle_alpha   90.00
_cell.angle_beta   90.00
_cell.angle_gamma   90.00
#
_symmetry.space_group_name_H-M   'P 1'
#
loop_
_entity.id
_entity.type
_entity.pdbx_description
1 polymer ?
#
loop_
_entity_poly.entity_id
_entity_poly.type
_entity_poly.pdbx_seq_one_letter_code
_entity_poly.pdbx_strand_id
1 'polypeptide(L)'
;MWKKCLTWAVVLACPVGFAHVVLLEPAALAGQSYRAAFRIGHGCEGEPTTAIQVSLPAGFQGAKPMPKAGWALSIKRTRLDKPYTDHGRKVDGDVSEITWTATSPEHALPDAYYDEFVLRGGLPDKAGPLWFKVTQTCTKGVNPWVEVPASGASTKGLKFPAALLDVIESSAAGHQH
;
A
#
# COMPACT_ATOMS: atom_id res chain seq x y z
N MET A 1 -33.10 -50.29 -27.17
CA MET A 1 -33.17 -49.45 -25.96
C MET A 1 -31.85 -48.68 -25.81
N TRP A 2 -31.81 -47.44 -26.23
CA TRP A 2 -30.60 -46.60 -26.23
C TRP A 2 -30.59 -45.74 -24.97
N LYS A 3 -29.66 -46.03 -24.04
CA LYS A 3 -29.49 -45.21 -22.82
C LYS A 3 -28.70 -43.98 -23.17
N LYS A 4 -29.33 -42.78 -23.13
CA LYS A 4 -28.70 -41.48 -23.23
C LYS A 4 -27.99 -41.16 -21.91
N CYS A 5 -26.65 -41.25 -21.87
CA CYS A 5 -25.86 -40.70 -20.77
C CYS A 5 -25.81 -39.21 -20.88
N LEU A 6 -26.43 -38.53 -19.91
CA LEU A 6 -26.39 -37.05 -19.75
C LEU A 6 -25.13 -36.72 -18.92
N THR A 7 -24.08 -36.26 -19.57
CA THR A 7 -22.85 -35.78 -18.89
C THR A 7 -23.12 -34.36 -18.38
N TRP A 8 -23.20 -34.22 -17.06
CA TRP A 8 -23.22 -32.92 -16.39
C TRP A 8 -21.79 -32.35 -16.38
N ALA A 9 -21.55 -31.26 -17.12
CA ALA A 9 -20.32 -30.47 -17.02
C ALA A 9 -20.40 -29.60 -15.77
N VAL A 10 -19.64 -29.94 -14.74
CA VAL A 10 -19.44 -29.09 -13.56
C VAL A 10 -18.48 -27.97 -13.96
N VAL A 11 -19.01 -26.76 -14.14
CA VAL A 11 -18.20 -25.56 -14.29
C VAL A 11 -17.67 -25.17 -12.92
N LEU A 12 -16.39 -25.47 -12.63
CA LEU A 12 -15.70 -24.92 -11.48
C LEU A 12 -15.50 -23.42 -11.71
N ALA A 13 -16.32 -22.58 -11.08
CA ALA A 13 -16.04 -21.16 -10.94
C ALA A 13 -14.84 -21.03 -9.98
N CYS A 14 -13.62 -20.80 -10.51
CA CYS A 14 -12.51 -20.34 -9.69
C CYS A 14 -12.89 -18.98 -9.08
N PRO A 15 -12.82 -18.84 -7.74
CA PRO A 15 -12.95 -17.51 -7.15
C PRO A 15 -11.80 -16.65 -7.69
N VAL A 16 -12.14 -15.52 -8.31
CA VAL A 16 -11.15 -14.50 -8.70
C VAL A 16 -10.60 -13.93 -7.38
N GLY A 17 -9.45 -14.42 -6.96
CA GLY A 17 -8.75 -13.90 -5.80
C GLY A 17 -8.26 -12.49 -6.14
N PHE A 18 -8.88 -11.45 -5.59
CA PHE A 18 -8.34 -10.11 -5.65
C PHE A 18 -7.08 -10.08 -4.77
N ALA A 19 -5.91 -10.06 -5.39
CA ALA A 19 -4.68 -9.82 -4.65
C ALA A 19 -4.60 -8.31 -4.35
N HIS A 20 -4.93 -7.96 -3.10
CA HIS A 20 -4.88 -6.58 -2.62
C HIS A 20 -3.45 -6.06 -2.59
N VAL A 21 -3.28 -4.73 -2.71
CA VAL A 21 -2.01 -4.09 -2.36
C VAL A 21 -1.83 -4.21 -0.84
N VAL A 22 -0.74 -4.83 -0.43
CA VAL A 22 -0.42 -5.05 0.99
C VAL A 22 1.01 -4.60 1.29
N LEU A 23 1.28 -4.35 2.57
CA LEU A 23 2.64 -4.12 3.04
C LEU A 23 3.36 -5.46 3.26
N LEU A 24 4.65 -5.52 2.94
CA LEU A 24 5.48 -6.71 3.17
C LEU A 24 5.56 -7.06 4.65
N GLU A 25 5.72 -6.05 5.49
CA GLU A 25 5.71 -6.15 6.95
C GLU A 25 4.44 -5.47 7.47
N PRO A 26 3.38 -6.22 7.83
CA PRO A 26 2.08 -5.64 8.15
C PRO A 26 1.99 -5.08 9.58
N ALA A 27 3.03 -5.21 10.40
CA ALA A 27 3.08 -4.70 11.78
C ALA A 27 4.45 -4.09 12.08
N ALA A 28 4.48 -3.04 12.91
CA ALA A 28 5.72 -2.40 13.37
C ALA A 28 5.51 -1.69 14.71
N LEU A 29 6.61 -1.47 15.46
CA LEU A 29 6.57 -0.79 16.74
C LEU A 29 6.36 0.72 16.59
N ALA A 30 5.53 1.30 17.44
CA ALA A 30 5.30 2.74 17.55
C ALA A 30 6.63 3.50 17.76
N GLY A 31 6.74 4.71 17.20
CA GLY A 31 7.90 5.59 17.29
C GLY A 31 9.13 5.14 16.49
N GLN A 32 9.08 3.99 15.82
CA GLN A 32 10.20 3.47 15.04
C GLN A 32 10.24 3.99 13.60
N SER A 33 11.41 3.89 12.98
CA SER A 33 11.53 4.05 11.53
C SER A 33 10.97 2.80 10.84
N TYR A 34 10.14 2.99 9.83
CA TYR A 34 9.49 1.91 9.10
C TYR A 34 9.78 1.98 7.60
N ARG A 35 10.07 0.82 7.02
CA ARG A 35 10.22 0.62 5.57
C ARG A 35 8.91 0.06 5.01
N ALA A 36 8.09 0.92 4.43
CA ALA A 36 6.86 0.53 3.77
C ALA A 36 7.18 0.00 2.36
N ALA A 37 7.06 -1.32 2.16
CA ALA A 37 7.15 -1.97 0.86
C ALA A 37 5.75 -2.40 0.41
N PHE A 38 5.18 -1.68 -0.55
CA PHE A 38 3.86 -1.97 -1.13
C PHE A 38 4.02 -3.03 -2.21
N ARG A 39 3.40 -4.19 -2.01
CA ARG A 39 3.47 -5.33 -2.92
C ARG A 39 2.37 -5.21 -3.97
N ILE A 40 2.76 -5.21 -5.24
CA ILE A 40 1.87 -5.20 -6.40
C ILE A 40 2.01 -6.56 -7.07
N GLY A 41 1.00 -7.41 -6.94
CA GLY A 41 1.02 -8.80 -7.40
C GLY A 41 0.34 -9.04 -8.74
N HIS A 42 -0.35 -8.03 -9.29
CA HIS A 42 -1.01 -8.10 -10.60
C HIS A 42 -1.37 -6.69 -11.09
N GLY A 43 -1.76 -6.56 -12.34
CA GLY A 43 -2.28 -5.31 -12.91
C GLY A 43 -3.78 -5.10 -12.68
N CYS A 44 -4.41 -4.33 -13.54
CA CYS A 44 -5.85 -4.08 -13.51
C CYS A 44 -6.53 -4.94 -14.59
N GLU A 45 -7.21 -6.02 -14.20
CA GLU A 45 -7.89 -6.93 -15.14
C GLU A 45 -6.98 -7.42 -16.29
N GLY A 46 -5.71 -7.76 -15.97
CA GLY A 46 -4.72 -8.22 -16.94
C GLY A 46 -3.88 -7.11 -17.59
N GLU A 47 -4.23 -5.84 -17.41
CA GLU A 47 -3.50 -4.71 -17.99
C GLU A 47 -2.27 -4.33 -17.14
N PRO A 48 -1.11 -4.02 -17.76
CA PRO A 48 0.10 -3.64 -17.04
C PRO A 48 -0.08 -2.38 -16.17
N THR A 49 0.56 -2.37 -14.99
CA THR A 49 0.59 -1.21 -14.10
C THR A 49 1.57 -0.15 -14.61
N THR A 50 1.09 1.08 -14.76
CA THR A 50 1.87 2.22 -15.27
C THR A 50 2.17 3.28 -14.22
N ALA A 51 1.39 3.33 -13.12
CA ALA A 51 1.70 4.21 -12.00
C ALA A 51 1.19 3.63 -10.67
N ILE A 52 1.96 3.91 -9.61
CA ILE A 52 1.59 3.66 -8.22
C ILE A 52 1.69 4.98 -7.45
N GLN A 53 0.57 5.42 -6.92
CA GLN A 53 0.47 6.61 -6.08
C GLN A 53 0.11 6.19 -4.66
N VAL A 54 0.89 6.63 -3.69
CA VAL A 54 0.68 6.37 -2.27
C VAL A 54 0.38 7.67 -1.55
N SER A 55 -0.83 7.79 -0.99
CA SER A 55 -1.18 8.87 -0.06
C SER A 55 -0.80 8.45 1.36
N LEU A 56 -0.02 9.29 2.02
CA LEU A 56 0.53 9.00 3.33
C LEU A 56 -0.48 9.31 4.43
N PRO A 57 -0.66 8.42 5.41
CA PRO A 57 -1.56 8.66 6.53
C PRO A 57 -1.00 9.71 7.49
N ALA A 58 -1.91 10.39 8.20
CA ALA A 58 -1.53 11.31 9.27
C ALA A 58 -0.71 10.58 10.34
N GLY A 59 0.38 11.23 10.80
CA GLY A 59 1.30 10.66 11.78
C GLY A 59 2.48 9.88 11.19
N PHE A 60 2.46 9.54 9.90
CA PHE A 60 3.64 9.02 9.21
C PHE A 60 4.51 10.20 8.74
N GLN A 61 5.73 10.30 9.27
CA GLN A 61 6.56 11.51 9.18
C GLN A 61 7.83 11.31 8.37
N GLY A 62 8.31 12.37 7.71
CA GLY A 62 9.60 12.41 7.05
C GLY A 62 9.75 11.39 5.92
N ALA A 63 8.69 11.11 5.18
CA ALA A 63 8.67 10.09 4.15
C ALA A 63 9.69 10.34 3.05
N LYS A 64 10.44 9.28 2.69
CA LYS A 64 11.43 9.27 1.61
C LYS A 64 11.19 8.07 0.71
N PRO A 65 10.84 8.26 -0.59
CA PRO A 65 10.70 7.15 -1.52
C PRO A 65 12.05 6.56 -1.90
N MET A 66 12.06 5.28 -2.20
CA MET A 66 13.17 4.62 -2.88
C MET A 66 13.04 4.83 -4.38
N PRO A 67 14.07 5.36 -5.07
CA PRO A 67 14.09 5.41 -6.51
C PRO A 67 13.98 4.01 -7.13
N LYS A 68 13.31 3.91 -8.27
CA LYS A 68 13.11 2.67 -9.00
C LYS A 68 13.52 2.86 -10.46
N ALA A 69 14.38 1.97 -10.97
CA ALA A 69 14.82 2.02 -12.35
C ALA A 69 13.62 1.95 -13.31
N GLY A 70 13.59 2.81 -14.33
CA GLY A 70 12.49 2.89 -15.28
C GLY A 70 11.23 3.61 -14.78
N TRP A 71 11.25 4.17 -13.54
CA TRP A 71 10.11 4.87 -12.95
C TRP A 71 10.48 6.28 -12.52
N ALA A 72 9.74 7.26 -12.99
CA ALA A 72 9.85 8.64 -12.54
C ALA A 72 9.17 8.82 -11.17
N LEU A 73 9.80 9.59 -10.28
CA LEU A 73 9.28 9.93 -8.97
C LEU A 73 8.66 11.33 -8.97
N SER A 74 7.45 11.44 -8.39
CA SER A 74 6.82 12.70 -8.01
C SER A 74 6.50 12.69 -6.53
N ILE A 75 6.74 13.82 -5.85
CA ILE A 75 6.53 13.98 -4.41
C ILE A 75 5.70 15.24 -4.19
N LYS A 76 4.54 15.08 -3.58
CA LYS A 76 3.71 16.20 -3.13
C LYS A 76 3.93 16.44 -1.64
N ARG A 77 4.08 17.71 -1.27
CA ARG A 77 4.19 18.15 0.13
C ARG A 77 3.02 19.02 0.48
N THR A 78 2.57 18.92 1.72
CA THR A 78 1.51 19.78 2.27
C THR A 78 1.97 20.39 3.59
N ARG A 79 1.41 21.55 3.93
CA ARG A 79 1.60 22.16 5.23
C ARG A 79 0.91 21.30 6.29
N LEU A 80 1.58 21.15 7.43
CA LEU A 80 1.06 20.42 8.57
C LEU A 80 0.21 21.32 9.47
N ASP A 81 -0.95 20.83 9.89
CA ASP A 81 -1.77 21.51 10.91
C ASP A 81 -1.05 21.54 12.26
N LYS A 82 -0.29 20.50 12.57
CA LYS A 82 0.53 20.36 13.77
C LYS A 82 1.99 20.11 13.38
N PRO A 83 2.83 21.17 13.35
CA PRO A 83 4.25 21.02 13.12
C PRO A 83 4.90 20.12 14.17
N TYR A 84 5.95 19.39 13.77
CA TYR A 84 6.77 18.59 14.69
C TYR A 84 8.24 19.04 14.66
N THR A 85 9.06 18.49 15.54
CA THR A 85 10.50 18.75 15.57
C THR A 85 11.24 17.49 15.14
N ASP A 86 12.11 17.61 14.14
CA ASP A 86 13.00 16.54 13.69
C ASP A 86 14.46 17.05 13.80
N HIS A 87 15.29 16.33 14.55
CA HIS A 87 16.69 16.71 14.82
C HIS A 87 16.87 18.19 15.18
N GLY A 88 16.02 18.73 16.05
CA GLY A 88 16.05 20.13 16.49
C GLY A 88 15.53 21.15 15.48
N ARG A 89 15.03 20.72 14.30
CA ARG A 89 14.45 21.57 13.27
C ARG A 89 12.94 21.47 13.29
N LYS A 90 12.25 22.62 13.25
CA LYS A 90 10.81 22.67 13.07
C LYS A 90 10.45 22.24 11.65
N VAL A 91 9.56 21.26 11.54
CA VAL A 91 8.96 20.79 10.29
C VAL A 91 7.52 21.21 10.26
N ASP A 92 7.16 22.15 9.38
CA ASP A 92 5.81 22.68 9.20
C ASP A 92 5.14 22.24 7.88
N GLY A 93 5.87 21.47 7.07
CA GLY A 93 5.35 20.85 5.85
C GLY A 93 6.02 19.52 5.59
N ASP A 94 5.23 18.50 5.29
CA ASP A 94 5.75 17.15 5.04
C ASP A 94 5.19 16.53 3.76
N VAL A 95 5.76 15.39 3.38
CA VAL A 95 5.31 14.60 2.23
C VAL A 95 3.90 14.07 2.53
N SER A 96 2.97 14.34 1.63
CA SER A 96 1.60 13.84 1.71
C SER A 96 1.30 12.75 0.67
N GLU A 97 2.07 12.72 -0.41
CA GLU A 97 1.84 11.80 -1.51
C GLU A 97 3.15 11.53 -2.26
N ILE A 98 3.31 10.28 -2.69
CA ILE A 98 4.45 9.84 -3.51
C ILE A 98 3.88 9.06 -4.68
N THR A 99 4.35 9.37 -5.90
CA THR A 99 3.95 8.67 -7.11
C THR A 99 5.17 8.16 -7.86
N TRP A 100 5.16 6.90 -8.23
CA TRP A 100 6.05 6.29 -9.21
C TRP A 100 5.27 6.12 -10.51
N THR A 101 5.82 6.61 -11.62
CA THR A 101 5.22 6.49 -12.96
C THR A 101 6.23 5.85 -13.89
N ALA A 102 5.84 4.80 -14.60
CA ALA A 102 6.67 4.16 -15.61
C ALA A 102 7.08 5.20 -16.68
N THR A 103 8.36 5.27 -17.01
CA THR A 103 8.88 6.29 -17.94
C THR A 103 8.62 5.95 -19.40
N SER A 104 8.27 4.69 -19.68
CA SER A 104 7.89 4.20 -21.01
C SER A 104 7.01 2.93 -20.86
N PRO A 105 6.32 2.49 -21.91
CA PRO A 105 5.53 1.26 -21.88
C PRO A 105 6.34 0.02 -21.48
N GLU A 106 7.62 -0.05 -21.84
CA GLU A 106 8.51 -1.17 -21.54
C GLU A 106 8.87 -1.25 -20.04
N HIS A 107 8.72 -0.16 -19.30
CA HIS A 107 8.92 -0.10 -17.86
C HIS A 107 7.64 -0.33 -17.05
N ALA A 108 6.48 -0.41 -17.71
CA ALA A 108 5.24 -0.79 -17.02
C ALA A 108 5.39 -2.20 -16.43
N LEU A 109 4.82 -2.41 -15.23
CA LEU A 109 4.84 -3.73 -14.58
C LEU A 109 3.78 -4.62 -15.25
N PRO A 110 4.17 -5.68 -15.99
CA PRO A 110 3.22 -6.62 -16.57
C PRO A 110 2.35 -7.31 -15.50
N ASP A 111 1.11 -7.65 -15.85
CA ASP A 111 0.17 -8.33 -14.95
C ASP A 111 0.72 -9.65 -14.38
N ALA A 112 1.51 -10.37 -15.19
CA ALA A 112 2.11 -11.65 -14.79
C ALA A 112 3.30 -11.52 -13.82
N TYR A 113 3.72 -10.30 -13.48
CA TYR A 113 4.89 -10.07 -12.64
C TYR A 113 4.51 -9.38 -11.33
N TYR A 114 5.32 -9.64 -10.33
CA TYR A 114 5.27 -9.04 -9.01
C TYR A 114 6.38 -8.00 -8.85
N ASP A 115 6.06 -6.90 -8.15
CA ASP A 115 7.07 -5.90 -7.80
C ASP A 115 6.72 -5.16 -6.49
N GLU A 116 7.70 -4.43 -5.92
CA GLU A 116 7.56 -3.64 -4.71
C GLU A 116 7.84 -2.15 -4.97
N PHE A 117 7.00 -1.29 -4.41
CA PHE A 117 7.21 0.16 -4.36
C PHE A 117 7.49 0.56 -2.93
N VAL A 118 8.67 1.15 -2.69
CA VAL A 118 9.21 1.27 -1.34
C VAL A 118 9.38 2.73 -0.93
N LEU A 119 8.98 3.04 0.28
CA LEU A 119 9.32 4.28 0.96
C LEU A 119 9.72 3.98 2.42
N ARG A 120 10.37 4.94 3.09
CA ARG A 120 10.62 4.88 4.53
C ARG A 120 10.15 6.15 5.20
N GLY A 121 9.79 6.07 6.48
CA GLY A 121 9.42 7.22 7.32
C GLY A 121 9.34 6.84 8.78
N GLY A 122 9.02 7.80 9.64
CA GLY A 122 8.80 7.59 11.08
C GLY A 122 7.35 7.24 11.36
N LEU A 123 7.13 6.28 12.25
CA LEU A 123 5.81 5.92 12.76
C LEU A 123 5.40 6.84 13.91
N PRO A 124 4.09 7.04 14.13
CA PRO A 124 3.61 7.75 15.30
C PRO A 124 3.97 6.99 16.60
N ASP A 125 4.10 7.73 17.69
CA ASP A 125 4.37 7.16 19.02
C ASP A 125 3.16 6.41 19.58
N LYS A 126 1.98 6.62 19.02
CA LYS A 126 0.74 5.96 19.44
C LYS A 126 0.45 4.75 18.56
N ALA A 127 0.22 3.61 19.22
CA ALA A 127 -0.24 2.40 18.57
C ALA A 127 -1.64 2.53 17.95
N GLY A 128 -1.90 1.75 16.90
CA GLY A 128 -3.18 1.70 16.20
C GLY A 128 -3.02 1.46 14.69
N PRO A 129 -4.13 1.27 13.99
CA PRO A 129 -4.10 1.01 12.56
C PRO A 129 -3.69 2.25 11.77
N LEU A 130 -2.74 2.10 10.85
CA LEU A 130 -2.28 3.13 9.94
C LEU A 130 -2.58 2.69 8.50
N TRP A 131 -3.41 3.46 7.79
CA TRP A 131 -3.95 3.11 6.49
C TRP A 131 -3.26 3.90 5.37
N PHE A 132 -2.47 3.23 4.54
CA PHE A 132 -1.89 3.80 3.33
C PHE A 132 -2.84 3.60 2.17
N LYS A 133 -3.37 4.71 1.63
CA LYS A 133 -4.21 4.67 0.44
C LYS A 133 -3.34 4.59 -0.79
N VAL A 134 -3.58 3.60 -1.65
CA VAL A 134 -2.79 3.39 -2.86
C VAL A 134 -3.70 3.44 -4.07
N THR A 135 -3.33 4.24 -5.07
CA THR A 135 -3.98 4.21 -6.37
C THR A 135 -3.03 3.54 -7.36
N GLN A 136 -3.46 2.40 -7.89
CA GLN A 136 -2.77 1.67 -8.95
C GLN A 136 -3.41 2.02 -10.29
N THR A 137 -2.65 2.67 -11.16
CA THR A 137 -3.07 3.00 -12.53
C THR A 137 -2.44 2.01 -13.49
N CYS A 138 -3.24 1.50 -14.41
CA CYS A 138 -2.79 0.58 -15.45
C CYS A 138 -2.93 1.24 -16.84
N THR A 139 -2.46 0.56 -17.90
CA THR A 139 -2.66 1.02 -19.28
C THR A 139 -4.14 1.22 -19.61
N LYS A 140 -4.99 0.36 -19.04
CA LYS A 140 -6.44 0.53 -18.96
C LYS A 140 -6.89 0.23 -17.54
N GLY A 141 -7.77 1.09 -17.02
CA GLY A 141 -8.34 0.93 -15.69
C GLY A 141 -7.48 1.44 -14.55
N VAL A 142 -8.10 1.48 -13.37
CA VAL A 142 -7.52 1.94 -12.12
C VAL A 142 -8.07 1.09 -10.99
N ASN A 143 -7.20 0.62 -10.09
CA ASN A 143 -7.58 -0.01 -8.84
C ASN A 143 -7.34 0.97 -7.68
N PRO A 144 -8.40 1.57 -7.11
CA PRO A 144 -8.28 2.53 -6.01
C PRO A 144 -8.30 1.80 -4.65
N TRP A 145 -7.17 1.29 -4.20
CA TRP A 145 -6.98 0.66 -2.88
C TRP A 145 -7.02 1.72 -1.77
N VAL A 146 -8.22 2.29 -1.53
CA VAL A 146 -8.38 3.47 -0.67
C VAL A 146 -9.46 3.30 0.41
N GLU A 147 -10.19 2.18 0.40
CA GLU A 147 -11.27 1.93 1.34
C GLU A 147 -10.71 1.62 2.73
N VAL A 148 -11.23 2.32 3.72
CA VAL A 148 -10.89 2.14 5.15
C VAL A 148 -12.16 1.74 5.89
N PRO A 149 -12.14 0.72 6.75
CA PRO A 149 -13.32 0.33 7.51
C PRO A 149 -13.77 1.47 8.44
N ALA A 150 -15.08 1.55 8.70
CA ALA A 150 -15.64 2.58 9.58
C ALA A 150 -15.11 2.45 11.03
N SER A 151 -14.70 1.24 11.43
CA SER A 151 -14.09 0.97 12.74
C SER A 151 -13.22 -0.27 12.69
N GLY A 152 -12.18 -0.31 13.56
CA GLY A 152 -11.27 -1.45 13.67
C GLY A 152 -10.33 -1.61 12.48
N ALA A 153 -9.81 -2.83 12.28
CA ALA A 153 -8.80 -3.15 11.28
C ALA A 153 -9.25 -4.23 10.25
N SER A 154 -10.53 -4.64 10.28
CA SER A 154 -11.04 -5.68 9.40
C SER A 154 -11.32 -5.13 8.00
N THR A 155 -10.70 -5.71 6.99
CA THR A 155 -10.94 -5.39 5.57
C THR A 155 -12.05 -6.25 4.94
N LYS A 156 -12.72 -7.09 5.74
CA LYS A 156 -13.79 -7.97 5.24
C LYS A 156 -14.92 -7.16 4.60
N GLY A 157 -15.26 -7.49 3.37
CA GLY A 157 -16.33 -6.84 2.59
C GLY A 157 -15.91 -5.57 1.86
N LEU A 158 -14.68 -5.08 2.02
CA LEU A 158 -14.12 -4.00 1.21
C LEU A 158 -13.64 -4.57 -0.13
N LYS A 159 -13.95 -3.86 -1.22
CA LYS A 159 -13.53 -4.27 -2.57
C LYS A 159 -12.08 -3.82 -2.85
N PHE A 160 -11.74 -2.61 -2.43
CA PHE A 160 -10.43 -2.01 -2.64
C PHE A 160 -9.86 -1.47 -1.33
N PRO A 161 -9.57 -2.34 -0.33
CA PRO A 161 -9.07 -1.89 0.97
C PRO A 161 -7.71 -1.21 0.85
N ALA A 162 -7.51 -0.15 1.62
CA ALA A 162 -6.22 0.49 1.79
C ALA A 162 -5.21 -0.48 2.46
N ALA A 163 -3.93 -0.27 2.22
CA ALA A 163 -2.88 -1.09 2.83
C ALA A 163 -2.75 -0.76 4.32
N LEU A 164 -3.00 -1.77 5.17
CA LEU A 164 -2.94 -1.64 6.62
C LEU A 164 -1.53 -1.90 7.15
N LEU A 165 -1.06 -1.00 8.02
CA LEU A 165 0.02 -1.25 8.96
C LEU A 165 -0.55 -1.24 10.37
N ASP A 166 -0.37 -2.32 11.11
CA ASP A 166 -0.70 -2.37 12.54
C ASP A 166 0.49 -1.83 13.35
N VAL A 167 0.35 -0.60 13.83
CA VAL A 167 1.34 0.00 14.73
C VAL A 167 1.07 -0.52 16.13
N ILE A 168 1.98 -1.35 16.65
CA ILE A 168 1.87 -1.97 17.96
C ILE A 168 2.68 -1.19 19.01
N GLU A 169 2.25 -1.24 20.26
CA GLU A 169 2.96 -0.57 21.35
C GLU A 169 4.40 -1.08 21.47
N SER A 170 5.34 -0.15 21.56
CA SER A 170 6.69 -0.49 22.02
C SER A 170 6.57 -0.86 23.49
N SER A 171 6.64 -2.16 23.81
CA SER A 171 6.79 -2.58 25.20
C SER A 171 8.15 -2.06 25.69
N ALA A 172 8.14 -0.88 26.30
CA ALA A 172 9.24 -0.46 27.17
C ALA A 172 9.23 -1.43 28.36
N ALA A 173 9.81 -2.62 28.17
CA ALA A 173 10.16 -3.48 29.27
C ALA A 173 11.16 -2.71 30.10
N GLY A 174 10.70 -2.20 31.23
CA GLY A 174 11.54 -1.58 32.23
C GLY A 174 12.62 -2.57 32.68
N HIS A 175 13.79 -2.44 32.10
CA HIS A 175 15.01 -2.90 32.75
C HIS A 175 15.51 -1.74 33.59
N GLN A 176 14.94 -1.60 34.79
CA GLN A 176 15.65 -0.98 35.90
C GLN A 176 16.75 -1.96 36.34
N HIS A 177 17.98 -1.60 36.05
CA HIS A 177 19.19 -2.14 36.75
C HIS A 177 19.63 -1.13 37.78
#